data_1a63c2ec7cc39811be09740ee6fac914
#
_entry.id   1a63c2ec7cc39811be09740ee6fac914
#
_cell.length_a   1.000
_cell.length_b   1.000
_cell.length_c   1.000
_cell.angle_alpha   90.00
_cell.angle_beta   90.00
_cell.angle_gamma   90.00
#
_symmetry.space_group_name_H-M   'P 1'
#
loop_
_entity.id
_entity.type
_entity.pdbx_description
1 polymer ?
#
loop_
_entity_poly.entity_id
_entity_poly.type
_entity_poly.pdbx_seq_one_letter_code
_entity_poly.pdbx_strand_id
1 'polypeptide(L)'
;MKIQIAGYGFVGKAHAFALAGKNDNVTVYDPALGYTNWDENTDCVIIAVSTPQHEDDGSCDMRNVYGVLETCPDVPILIKSTISLEGWVSIENNFPDKQITFSPEYLRAKYAVEDFKKQQVI
;
A
#
# COMPACT_ATOMS: atom_id res chain seq x y z
N MET A 1 14.29 -10.45 3.88
CA MET A 1 13.07 -9.82 4.43
C MET A 1 11.87 -10.26 3.61
N LYS A 2 10.79 -10.61 4.28
CA LYS A 2 9.54 -10.95 3.61
C LYS A 2 8.63 -9.74 3.60
N ILE A 3 8.16 -9.35 2.42
CA ILE A 3 7.33 -8.16 2.22
C ILE A 3 6.05 -8.60 1.50
N GLN A 4 4.91 -8.18 2.00
CA GLN A 4 3.65 -8.39 1.31
C GLN A 4 3.07 -7.06 0.86
N ILE A 5 2.73 -6.96 -0.42
CA ILE A 5 2.19 -5.75 -1.02
C ILE A 5 0.68 -5.92 -1.20
N ALA A 6 -0.08 -5.05 -0.57
CA ALA A 6 -1.53 -4.98 -0.72
C ALA A 6 -1.88 -4.02 -1.85
N GLY A 7 -2.46 -4.55 -2.93
CA GLY A 7 -2.77 -3.81 -4.14
C GLY A 7 -1.70 -3.96 -5.22
N TYR A 8 -2.08 -4.54 -6.36
CA TYR A 8 -1.14 -4.82 -7.44
C TYR A 8 -1.48 -4.03 -8.71
N GLY A 9 -1.80 -2.73 -8.53
CA GLY A 9 -1.89 -1.76 -9.61
C GLY A 9 -0.49 -1.27 -9.99
N PHE A 10 -0.39 -0.12 -10.67
CA PHE A 10 0.92 0.34 -11.14
C PHE A 10 1.90 0.70 -10.02
N VAL A 11 1.42 1.22 -8.90
CA VAL A 11 2.29 1.52 -7.74
C VAL A 11 2.77 0.21 -7.09
N GLY A 12 1.87 -0.72 -6.82
CA GLY A 12 2.22 -2.01 -6.24
C GLY A 12 3.16 -2.82 -7.10
N LYS A 13 2.94 -2.83 -8.42
CA LYS A 13 3.84 -3.49 -9.37
C LYS A 13 5.24 -2.87 -9.37
N ALA A 14 5.32 -1.54 -9.33
CA ALA A 14 6.61 -0.86 -9.29
C ALA A 14 7.43 -1.25 -8.06
N HIS A 15 6.78 -1.31 -6.89
CA HIS A 15 7.41 -1.75 -5.64
C HIS A 15 7.85 -3.22 -5.73
N ALA A 16 6.98 -4.09 -6.25
CA ALA A 16 7.29 -5.51 -6.39
C ALA A 16 8.52 -5.73 -7.28
N PHE A 17 8.58 -5.06 -8.42
CA PHE A 17 9.74 -5.16 -9.32
C PHE A 17 11.03 -4.69 -8.66
N ALA A 18 10.99 -3.53 -8.00
CA ALA A 18 12.18 -2.96 -7.39
C ALA A 18 12.70 -3.80 -6.22
N LEU A 19 11.81 -4.31 -5.39
CA LEU A 19 12.17 -5.09 -4.21
C LEU A 19 12.60 -6.51 -4.55
N ALA A 20 11.95 -7.15 -5.53
CA ALA A 20 12.33 -8.48 -5.98
C ALA A 20 13.76 -8.49 -6.53
N GLY A 21 14.20 -7.41 -7.18
CA GLY A 21 15.57 -7.28 -7.67
C GLY A 21 16.63 -7.14 -6.58
N LYS A 22 16.22 -7.00 -5.31
CA LYS A 22 17.12 -6.89 -4.16
C LYS A 22 17.13 -8.15 -3.29
N ASN A 23 16.69 -9.27 -3.83
CA ASN A 23 16.59 -10.57 -3.15
C ASN A 23 15.62 -10.61 -1.98
N ASP A 24 14.68 -9.67 -1.92
CA ASP A 24 13.60 -9.71 -0.96
C ASP A 24 12.50 -10.67 -1.42
N ASN A 25 11.86 -11.36 -0.47
CA ASN A 25 10.73 -12.22 -0.73
C ASN A 25 9.46 -11.36 -0.78
N VAL A 26 8.88 -11.21 -1.96
CA VAL A 26 7.73 -10.36 -2.18
C VAL A 26 6.51 -11.20 -2.53
N THR A 27 5.43 -11.03 -1.79
CA THR A 27 4.13 -11.62 -2.09
C THR A 27 3.09 -10.50 -2.26
N VAL A 28 1.93 -10.84 -2.81
CA VAL A 28 0.88 -9.87 -3.14
C VAL A 28 -0.42 -10.26 -2.44
N TYR A 29 -1.12 -9.26 -1.93
CA TYR A 29 -2.51 -9.37 -1.49
C TYR A 29 -3.36 -8.43 -2.34
N ASP A 30 -4.22 -8.97 -3.17
CA ASP A 30 -5.14 -8.19 -4.00
C ASP A 30 -6.37 -9.02 -4.33
N PRO A 31 -7.46 -8.88 -3.56
CA PRO A 31 -8.67 -9.69 -3.77
C PRO A 31 -9.28 -9.55 -5.18
N ALA A 32 -9.14 -8.38 -5.79
CA ALA A 32 -9.65 -8.16 -7.16
C ALA A 32 -8.94 -9.03 -8.20
N LEU A 33 -7.71 -9.46 -7.91
CA LEU A 33 -6.91 -10.34 -8.77
C LEU A 33 -6.86 -11.78 -8.27
N GLY A 34 -7.59 -12.11 -7.20
CA GLY A 34 -7.62 -13.45 -6.65
C GLY A 34 -6.56 -13.78 -5.61
N TYR A 35 -5.73 -12.80 -5.22
CA TYR A 35 -4.71 -12.97 -4.18
C TYR A 35 -5.31 -12.60 -2.83
N THR A 36 -5.91 -13.57 -2.14
CA THR A 36 -6.73 -13.33 -0.95
C THR A 36 -6.11 -13.77 0.37
N ASN A 37 -4.89 -14.32 0.35
CA ASN A 37 -4.25 -14.86 1.55
C ASN A 37 -3.18 -13.91 2.09
N TRP A 38 -3.23 -13.64 3.40
CA TRP A 38 -2.14 -12.97 4.11
C TRP A 38 -1.06 -13.98 4.48
N ASP A 39 0.20 -13.56 4.33
CA ASP A 39 1.35 -14.31 4.82
C ASP A 39 1.56 -13.93 6.29
N GLU A 40 1.25 -14.83 7.21
CA GLU A 40 1.42 -14.59 8.64
C GLU A 40 2.89 -14.41 9.06
N ASN A 41 3.81 -14.80 8.19
CA ASN A 41 5.25 -14.67 8.44
C ASN A 41 5.87 -13.47 7.71
N THR A 42 5.06 -12.60 7.11
CA THR A 42 5.61 -11.40 6.48
C THR A 42 6.22 -10.47 7.53
N ASP A 43 7.31 -9.79 7.15
CA ASP A 43 7.99 -8.86 8.05
C ASP A 43 7.37 -7.48 8.01
N CYS A 44 6.75 -7.11 6.89
CA CYS A 44 6.05 -5.84 6.75
C CYS A 44 5.01 -5.91 5.63
N VAL A 45 4.10 -4.95 5.64
CA VAL A 45 3.06 -4.79 4.62
C VAL A 45 3.20 -3.42 3.97
N ILE A 46 3.18 -3.38 2.64
CA ILE A 46 3.13 -2.13 1.88
C ILE A 46 1.73 -2.01 1.30
N ILE A 47 1.02 -0.95 1.64
CA ILE A 47 -0.33 -0.70 1.12
C ILE A 47 -0.24 0.20 -0.10
N ALA A 48 -0.66 -0.32 -1.25
CA ALA A 48 -0.68 0.39 -2.52
C ALA A 48 -2.03 0.21 -3.24
N VAL A 49 -3.11 0.08 -2.46
CA VAL A 49 -4.47 -0.05 -2.99
C VAL A 49 -4.97 1.27 -3.55
N SER A 50 -5.95 1.22 -4.45
CA SER A 50 -6.57 2.42 -4.99
C SER A 50 -7.41 3.14 -3.92
N THR A 51 -7.39 4.46 -3.98
CA THR A 51 -8.20 5.34 -3.13
C THR A 51 -8.96 6.30 -4.05
N PRO A 52 -9.99 5.81 -4.76
CA PRO A 52 -10.70 6.65 -5.72
C PRO A 52 -11.39 7.82 -5.03
N GLN A 53 -11.59 8.90 -5.79
CA GLN A 53 -12.28 10.07 -5.30
C GLN A 53 -13.79 9.82 -5.36
N HIS A 54 -14.51 10.19 -4.28
CA HIS A 54 -15.97 10.17 -4.29
C HIS A 54 -16.50 11.22 -5.26
N GLU A 55 -17.50 10.85 -6.05
CA GLU A 55 -18.11 11.76 -7.03
C GLU A 55 -18.84 12.93 -6.37
N ASP A 56 -19.43 12.71 -5.19
CA ASP A 56 -20.28 13.68 -4.52
C ASP A 56 -19.51 14.86 -3.94
N ASP A 57 -18.39 14.62 -3.25
CA ASP A 57 -17.68 15.65 -2.50
C ASP A 57 -16.18 15.69 -2.77
N GLY A 58 -15.67 14.81 -3.61
CA GLY A 58 -14.26 14.75 -3.94
C GLY A 58 -13.36 14.15 -2.87
N SER A 59 -13.92 13.63 -1.77
CA SER A 59 -13.13 12.99 -0.73
C SER A 59 -12.55 11.64 -1.19
N CYS A 60 -11.48 11.19 -0.55
CA CYS A 60 -10.89 9.88 -0.82
C CYS A 60 -11.78 8.76 -0.30
N ASP A 61 -12.01 7.75 -1.13
CA ASP A 61 -12.66 6.52 -0.70
C ASP A 61 -11.63 5.63 -0.01
N MET A 62 -11.76 5.49 1.30
CA MET A 62 -10.82 4.78 2.15
C MET A 62 -11.14 3.29 2.35
N ARG A 63 -12.19 2.76 1.72
CA ARG A 63 -12.64 1.38 1.96
C ARG A 63 -11.56 0.35 1.71
N ASN A 64 -10.78 0.50 0.63
CA ASN A 64 -9.72 -0.45 0.32
C ASN A 64 -8.60 -0.41 1.35
N VAL A 65 -8.24 0.77 1.84
CA VAL A 65 -7.23 0.93 2.89
C VAL A 65 -7.71 0.31 4.20
N TYR A 66 -8.94 0.61 4.61
CA TYR A 66 -9.51 0.04 5.84
C TYR A 66 -9.61 -1.49 5.78
N GLY A 67 -10.02 -2.03 4.63
CA GLY A 67 -10.09 -3.48 4.45
C GLY A 67 -8.75 -4.16 4.69
N VAL A 68 -7.67 -3.56 4.23
CA VAL A 68 -6.32 -4.07 4.48
C VAL A 68 -5.95 -3.93 5.96
N LEU A 69 -6.16 -2.75 6.55
CA LEU A 69 -5.79 -2.50 7.96
C LEU A 69 -6.54 -3.39 8.94
N GLU A 70 -7.78 -3.74 8.63
CA GLU A 70 -8.59 -4.60 9.49
C GLU A 70 -8.16 -6.08 9.45
N THR A 71 -7.54 -6.53 8.36
CA THR A 71 -7.28 -7.95 8.13
C THR A 71 -5.80 -8.32 8.07
N CYS A 72 -4.91 -7.36 7.86
CA CYS A 72 -3.47 -7.66 7.71
C CYS A 72 -2.83 -8.13 9.03
N PRO A 73 -1.70 -8.86 8.95
CA PRO A 73 -0.94 -9.23 10.14
C PRO A 73 -0.45 -8.02 10.94
N ASP A 74 -0.17 -8.23 12.21
CA ASP A 74 0.32 -7.17 13.11
C ASP A 74 1.84 -6.97 12.93
N VAL A 75 2.19 -6.28 11.86
CA VAL A 75 3.57 -5.98 11.46
C VAL A 75 3.65 -4.51 11.06
N PRO A 76 4.86 -3.94 10.94
CA PRO A 76 4.99 -2.58 10.41
C PRO A 76 4.33 -2.42 9.04
N ILE A 77 3.63 -1.31 8.85
CA ILE A 77 2.85 -1.01 7.66
C ILE A 77 3.34 0.28 7.04
N LEU A 78 3.60 0.26 5.73
CA LEU A 78 3.93 1.44 4.94
C LEU A 78 2.79 1.71 3.97
N ILE A 79 2.17 2.88 4.07
CA ILE A 79 1.09 3.27 3.16
C ILE A 79 1.69 4.11 2.03
N LYS A 80 1.62 3.58 0.82
CA LYS A 80 2.03 4.27 -0.42
C LYS A 80 0.84 4.79 -1.22
N SER A 81 -0.38 4.41 -0.86
CA SER A 81 -1.59 4.97 -1.46
C SER A 81 -1.71 6.46 -1.16
N THR A 82 -2.26 7.22 -2.11
CA THR A 82 -2.56 8.63 -1.87
C THR A 82 -3.82 8.74 -1.02
N ILE A 83 -3.70 9.35 0.15
CA ILE A 83 -4.84 9.56 1.04
C ILE A 83 -4.89 11.04 1.46
N SER A 84 -6.10 11.51 1.77
CA SER A 84 -6.28 12.88 2.26
C SER A 84 -5.79 13.03 3.70
N LEU A 85 -5.58 14.27 4.13
CA LEU A 85 -5.26 14.54 5.53
C LEU A 85 -6.35 14.02 6.47
N GLU A 86 -7.62 14.19 6.08
CA GLU A 86 -8.75 13.67 6.84
C GLU A 86 -8.71 12.14 6.93
N GLY A 87 -8.36 11.46 5.82
CA GLY A 87 -8.18 10.01 5.80
C GLY A 87 -7.07 9.56 6.73
N TRP A 88 -5.95 10.27 6.77
CA TRP A 88 -4.86 9.97 7.68
C TRP A 88 -5.27 10.11 9.15
N VAL A 89 -5.95 11.20 9.50
CA VAL A 89 -6.47 11.41 10.86
C VAL A 89 -7.44 10.29 11.26
N SER A 90 -8.30 9.88 10.35
CA SER A 90 -9.22 8.77 10.58
C SER A 90 -8.47 7.45 10.85
N ILE A 91 -7.39 7.17 10.11
CA ILE A 91 -6.56 5.99 10.35
C ILE A 91 -5.94 6.04 11.74
N GLU A 92 -5.36 7.15 12.14
CA GLU A 92 -4.76 7.30 13.47
C GLU A 92 -5.79 7.07 14.59
N ASN A 93 -7.01 7.56 14.41
CA ASN A 93 -8.08 7.40 15.39
C ASN A 93 -8.61 5.96 15.49
N ASN A 94 -8.70 5.27 14.36
CA ASN A 94 -9.29 3.92 14.30
C ASN A 94 -8.28 2.80 14.51
N PHE A 95 -6.99 3.04 14.26
CA PHE A 95 -5.92 2.04 14.37
C PHE A 95 -4.74 2.57 15.19
N PRO A 96 -4.98 3.01 16.44
CA PRO A 96 -3.92 3.67 17.23
C PRO A 96 -2.78 2.74 17.63
N ASP A 97 -3.01 1.43 17.64
CA ASP A 97 -2.01 0.44 18.08
C ASP A 97 -1.18 -0.14 16.93
N LYS A 98 -1.48 0.22 15.68
CA LYS A 98 -0.72 -0.26 14.52
C LYS A 98 0.47 0.64 14.23
N GLN A 99 1.58 0.03 13.80
CA GLN A 99 2.79 0.74 13.38
C GLN A 99 2.64 1.14 11.91
N ILE A 100 2.18 2.36 11.66
CA ILE A 100 1.87 2.83 10.32
C ILE A 100 2.73 4.03 9.96
N THR A 101 3.38 3.96 8.79
CA THR A 101 4.10 5.08 8.19
C THR A 101 3.43 5.45 6.88
N PHE A 102 3.21 6.73 6.65
CA PHE A 102 2.61 7.24 5.43
C PHE A 102 3.70 7.88 4.57
N SER A 103 3.83 7.39 3.33
CA SER A 103 4.82 7.88 2.37
C SER A 103 4.26 7.72 0.96
N PRO A 104 3.38 8.63 0.52
CA PRO A 104 2.69 8.48 -0.76
C PRO A 104 3.65 8.58 -1.94
N GLU A 105 3.30 7.85 -3.02
CA GLU A 105 4.04 7.88 -4.28
C GLU A 105 3.26 8.70 -5.31
N TYR A 106 3.99 9.50 -6.09
CA TYR A 106 3.43 10.27 -7.20
C TYR A 106 3.96 9.71 -8.52
N LEU A 107 3.64 8.43 -8.80
CA LEU A 107 4.11 7.73 -9.97
C LEU A 107 3.17 7.92 -11.16
N ARG A 108 3.74 8.10 -12.35
CA ARG A 108 2.96 8.10 -13.58
C ARG A 108 2.62 6.68 -13.97
N ALA A 109 1.34 6.39 -14.28
CA ALA A 109 0.88 5.04 -14.58
C ALA A 109 1.73 4.34 -15.66
N LYS A 110 2.13 5.07 -16.71
CA LYS A 110 2.93 4.53 -17.82
C LYS A 110 4.40 4.29 -17.44
N TYR A 111 4.95 5.07 -16.50
CA TYR A 111 6.37 5.05 -16.15
C TYR A 111 6.62 4.69 -14.69
N ALA A 112 5.66 4.02 -14.05
CA ALA A 112 5.68 3.78 -12.61
C ALA A 112 6.96 3.11 -12.11
N VAL A 113 7.44 2.07 -12.80
CA VAL A 113 8.66 1.36 -12.39
C VAL A 113 9.88 2.26 -12.49
N GLU A 114 10.02 3.01 -13.59
CA GLU A 114 11.13 3.92 -13.78
C GLU A 114 11.09 5.08 -12.78
N ASP A 115 9.91 5.66 -12.55
CA ASP A 115 9.73 6.75 -11.59
C ASP A 115 10.11 6.29 -10.18
N PHE A 116 9.70 5.09 -9.79
CA PHE A 116 10.07 4.51 -8.49
C PHE A 116 11.57 4.32 -8.35
N LYS A 117 12.24 3.78 -9.37
CA LYS A 117 13.68 3.55 -9.35
C LYS A 117 14.49 4.84 -9.26
N LYS A 118 13.97 5.95 -9.77
CA LYS A 118 14.63 7.25 -9.76
C LYS A 118 14.44 8.03 -8.46
N GLN A 119 13.51 7.61 -7.61
CA GLN A 119 13.29 8.27 -6.32
C GLN A 119 14.48 8.07 -5.40
N GLN A 120 14.95 9.15 -4.82
CA GLN A 120 16.08 9.15 -3.89
C GLN A 120 15.64 9.20 -2.43
N VAL A 121 14.42 9.59 -2.17
CA VAL A 121 13.85 9.73 -0.82
C VAL A 121 12.60 8.88 -0.72
N ILE A 122 12.49 8.20 0.38
CA ILE A 122 11.38 7.32 0.68
C ILE A 122 10.53 7.95 1.79
#